data_4c92b701265b31628c4dd74fed3982dc
#
_entry.id   4c92b701265b31628c4dd74fed3982dc
#
_cell.length_a   1.000
_cell.length_b   1.000
_cell.length_c   1.000
_cell.angle_alpha   90.00
_cell.angle_beta   90.00
_cell.angle_gamma   90.00
#
_symmetry.space_group_name_H-M   'P 1'
#
loop_
_entity.id
_entity.type
_entity.pdbx_description
1 polymer ?
#
loop_
_entity_poly.entity_id
_entity_poly.type
_entity_poly.pdbx_seq_one_letter_code
_entity_poly.pdbx_strand_id
1 'polypeptide(L)'
;MFARLKHQLQGMEVLVIALLTSLIADSLDIISTGIGAVYVPGIEELNQLMRVPGQHTFWLGPALMLKLEVYLLHLLPFTALLYLGASYAVSKKHAALIASIPLWYIAWHSFGVALGNFALTAFFAVWLKGTYF
;
A
#
# COMPACT_ATOMS: atom_id res chain seq x y z
N MET A 1 -25.18 -26.24 1.02
CA MET A 1 -24.47 -25.34 0.13
C MET A 1 -23.75 -24.22 0.91
N PHE A 2 -24.45 -23.45 1.72
CA PHE A 2 -23.83 -22.39 2.52
C PHE A 2 -22.79 -22.84 3.54
N ALA A 3 -23.03 -23.97 4.25
CA ALA A 3 -22.06 -24.51 5.21
C ALA A 3 -20.75 -24.96 4.55
N ARG A 4 -20.84 -25.50 3.31
CA ARG A 4 -19.68 -25.93 2.52
C ARG A 4 -18.87 -24.72 2.03
N LEU A 5 -19.57 -23.66 1.58
CA LEU A 5 -18.97 -22.40 1.17
C LEU A 5 -18.27 -21.73 2.36
N LYS A 6 -18.96 -21.67 3.50
CA LYS A 6 -18.41 -21.12 4.76
C LYS A 6 -17.14 -21.84 5.18
N HIS A 7 -17.12 -23.16 5.06
CA HIS A 7 -15.93 -23.96 5.38
C HIS A 7 -14.78 -23.73 4.38
N GLN A 8 -15.09 -23.54 3.08
CA GLN A 8 -14.10 -23.25 2.06
C GLN A 8 -13.53 -21.85 2.18
N LEU A 9 -14.32 -20.89 2.67
CA LEU A 9 -13.91 -19.49 2.89
C LEU A 9 -13.28 -19.27 4.27
N GLN A 10 -13.23 -20.31 5.10
CA GLN A 10 -12.66 -20.21 6.44
C GLN A 10 -11.16 -19.87 6.36
N GLY A 11 -10.78 -18.72 6.89
CA GLY A 11 -9.42 -18.19 6.82
C GLY A 11 -9.19 -17.21 5.68
N MET A 12 -10.03 -17.19 4.64
CA MET A 12 -9.93 -16.19 3.55
C MET A 12 -10.20 -14.77 4.04
N GLU A 13 -10.93 -14.61 5.13
CA GLU A 13 -11.17 -13.32 5.78
C GLU A 13 -9.87 -12.60 6.12
N VAL A 14 -8.87 -13.33 6.61
CA VAL A 14 -7.55 -12.76 6.93
C VAL A 14 -6.87 -12.21 5.68
N LEU A 15 -6.94 -12.94 4.57
CA LEU A 15 -6.39 -12.48 3.29
C LEU A 15 -7.12 -11.24 2.76
N VAL A 16 -8.44 -11.22 2.84
CA VAL A 16 -9.25 -10.07 2.40
C VAL A 16 -8.95 -8.86 3.25
N ILE A 17 -8.91 -9.00 4.58
CA ILE A 17 -8.57 -7.90 5.49
C ILE A 17 -7.15 -7.40 5.22
N ALA A 18 -6.17 -8.29 5.07
CA ALA A 18 -4.80 -7.93 4.76
C ALA A 18 -4.68 -7.19 3.41
N LEU A 19 -5.39 -7.66 2.38
CA LEU A 19 -5.42 -7.02 1.07
C LEU A 19 -6.03 -5.62 1.14
N LEU A 20 -7.20 -5.47 1.76
CA LEU A 20 -7.85 -4.17 1.92
C LEU A 20 -6.99 -3.21 2.75
N THR A 21 -6.40 -3.69 3.83
CA THR A 21 -5.50 -2.87 4.68
C THR A 21 -4.29 -2.40 3.91
N SER A 22 -3.67 -3.27 3.10
CA SER A 22 -2.52 -2.90 2.27
C SER A 22 -2.89 -1.90 1.16
N LEU A 23 -4.08 -2.04 0.55
CA LEU A 23 -4.58 -1.08 -0.43
C LEU A 23 -4.84 0.30 0.19
N ILE A 24 -5.45 0.34 1.37
CA ILE A 24 -5.68 1.60 2.11
C ILE A 24 -4.35 2.24 2.47
N ALA A 25 -3.41 1.48 3.00
CA ALA A 25 -2.09 1.97 3.40
C ALA A 25 -1.31 2.54 2.20
N ASP A 26 -1.30 1.84 1.07
CA ASP A 26 -0.67 2.32 -0.16
C ASP A 26 -1.36 3.55 -0.73
N SER A 27 -2.68 3.63 -0.63
CA SER A 27 -3.43 4.83 -1.03
C SER A 27 -3.06 6.04 -0.17
N LEU A 28 -2.94 5.84 1.14
CA LEU A 28 -2.48 6.89 2.07
C LEU A 28 -1.04 7.33 1.78
N ASP A 29 -0.16 6.40 1.44
CA ASP A 29 1.21 6.71 1.03
C ASP A 29 1.21 7.63 -0.20
N ILE A 30 0.47 7.28 -1.23
CA ILE A 30 0.34 8.09 -2.46
C ILE A 30 -0.25 9.47 -2.15
N ILE A 31 -1.34 9.53 -1.39
CA ILE A 31 -1.99 10.79 -1.02
C ILE A 31 -1.05 11.67 -0.20
N SER A 32 -0.37 11.11 0.78
CA SER A 32 0.58 11.85 1.63
C SER A 32 1.77 12.39 0.84
N THR A 33 2.26 11.62 -0.13
CA THR A 33 3.31 12.06 -1.06
C THR A 33 2.83 13.21 -1.94
N GLY A 34 1.62 13.10 -2.48
CA GLY A 34 1.01 14.16 -3.28
C GLY A 34 0.80 15.46 -2.51
N ILE A 35 0.31 15.37 -1.28
CA ILE A 35 0.16 16.52 -0.38
C ILE A 35 1.54 17.12 -0.04
N GLY A 36 2.51 16.28 0.29
CA GLY A 36 3.87 16.72 0.56
C GLY A 36 4.50 17.47 -0.61
N ALA A 37 4.31 16.98 -1.82
CA ALA A 37 4.82 17.62 -3.04
C ALA A 37 4.24 19.04 -3.27
N VAL A 38 3.02 19.30 -2.80
CA VAL A 38 2.38 20.63 -2.90
C VAL A 38 2.90 21.59 -1.82
N TYR A 39 3.04 21.10 -0.58
CA TYR A 39 3.30 21.98 0.58
C TYR A 39 4.77 22.03 1.01
N VAL A 40 5.59 21.09 0.61
CA VAL A 40 7.01 21.06 1.00
C VAL A 40 7.90 21.41 -0.20
N PRO A 41 8.53 22.60 -0.20
CA PRO A 41 9.44 22.98 -1.27
C PRO A 41 10.61 22.01 -1.39
N GLY A 42 10.94 21.62 -2.63
CA GLY A 42 12.09 20.77 -2.92
C GLY A 42 11.88 19.26 -2.66
N ILE A 43 10.67 18.83 -2.32
CA ILE A 43 10.34 17.40 -2.30
C ILE A 43 10.38 16.87 -3.73
N GLU A 44 11.22 15.84 -3.90
CA GLU A 44 11.29 15.07 -5.13
C GLU A 44 10.70 13.67 -4.91
N GLU A 45 9.94 13.20 -5.88
CA GLU A 45 9.53 11.81 -5.91
C GLU A 45 10.75 10.94 -6.25
N LEU A 46 11.11 10.03 -5.35
CA LEU A 46 12.26 9.14 -5.53
C LEU A 46 12.00 8.06 -6.58
N ASN A 47 10.76 7.64 -6.73
CA ASN A 47 10.40 6.66 -7.74
C ASN A 47 10.24 7.33 -9.10
N GLN A 48 11.19 7.12 -10.00
CA GLN A 48 11.20 7.71 -11.33
C GLN A 48 9.95 7.40 -12.16
N LEU A 49 9.31 6.23 -11.92
CA LEU A 49 8.09 5.83 -12.62
C LEU A 49 6.87 6.65 -12.20
N MET A 50 6.92 7.31 -11.05
CA MET A 50 5.85 8.15 -10.51
C MET A 50 6.07 9.64 -10.76
N ARG A 51 7.16 10.01 -11.40
CA ARG A 51 7.45 11.40 -11.75
C ARG A 51 6.72 11.82 -13.02
N VAL A 52 6.37 13.08 -13.10
CA VAL A 52 5.96 13.67 -14.38
C VAL A 52 7.15 13.61 -15.34
N PRO A 53 6.97 13.17 -16.61
CA PRO A 53 8.05 13.11 -17.56
C PRO A 53 8.77 14.44 -17.72
N GLY A 54 10.09 14.43 -17.59
CA GLY A 54 10.94 15.61 -17.68
C GLY A 54 10.93 16.54 -16.46
N GLN A 55 10.24 16.16 -15.39
CA GLN A 55 10.17 16.92 -14.13
C GLN A 55 10.43 16.00 -12.95
N HIS A 56 10.78 16.56 -11.79
CA HIS A 56 10.94 15.83 -10.53
C HIS A 56 9.68 15.86 -9.66
N THR A 57 8.55 16.29 -10.24
CA THR A 57 7.28 16.40 -9.55
C THR A 57 6.49 15.09 -9.57
N PHE A 58 5.69 14.89 -8.54
CA PHE A 58 4.82 13.75 -8.40
C PHE A 58 3.56 13.88 -9.27
N TRP A 59 3.20 12.82 -9.96
CA TRP A 59 1.99 12.75 -10.76
C TRP A 59 1.03 11.70 -10.21
N LEU A 60 -0.04 12.17 -9.56
CA LEU A 60 -0.97 11.32 -8.81
C LEU A 60 -1.66 10.26 -9.69
N GLY A 61 -2.12 10.63 -10.87
CA GLY A 61 -2.83 9.70 -11.77
C GLY A 61 -1.97 8.50 -12.15
N PRO A 62 -0.80 8.69 -12.78
CA PRO A 62 0.12 7.61 -13.10
C PRO A 62 0.60 6.82 -11.88
N ALA A 63 0.79 7.44 -10.73
CA ALA A 63 1.17 6.75 -9.50
C ALA A 63 0.08 5.78 -9.03
N LEU A 64 -1.18 6.19 -9.05
CA LEU A 64 -2.32 5.34 -8.73
C LEU A 64 -2.46 4.18 -9.71
N MET A 65 -2.31 4.44 -11.02
CA MET A 65 -2.36 3.42 -12.05
C MET A 65 -1.24 2.39 -11.90
N LEU A 66 -0.02 2.84 -11.64
CA LEU A 66 1.13 1.96 -11.38
C LEU A 66 0.91 1.08 -10.16
N LYS A 67 0.40 1.63 -9.07
CA LYS A 67 0.09 0.85 -7.86
C LYS A 67 -0.97 -0.19 -8.14
N LEU A 68 -2.05 0.17 -8.82
CA LEU A 68 -3.10 -0.76 -9.21
C LEU A 68 -2.56 -1.89 -10.08
N GLU A 69 -1.70 -1.58 -11.05
CA GLU A 69 -1.05 -2.55 -11.90
C GLU A 69 -0.18 -3.53 -11.10
N VAL A 70 0.63 -3.02 -10.17
CA VAL A 70 1.45 -3.86 -9.28
C VAL A 70 0.57 -4.80 -8.45
N TYR A 71 -0.54 -4.32 -7.89
CA TYR A 71 -1.48 -5.17 -7.15
C TYR A 71 -2.09 -6.27 -8.02
N LEU A 72 -2.61 -5.91 -9.19
CA LEU A 72 -3.32 -6.85 -10.05
C LEU A 72 -2.40 -7.87 -10.72
N LEU A 73 -1.23 -7.45 -11.20
CA LEU A 73 -0.35 -8.30 -12.00
C LEU A 73 0.73 -9.02 -11.18
N HIS A 74 1.07 -8.54 -9.99
CA HIS A 74 2.14 -9.10 -9.18
C HIS A 74 1.68 -9.57 -7.82
N LEU A 75 1.05 -8.72 -7.06
CA LEU A 75 0.74 -9.00 -5.66
C LEU A 75 -0.38 -10.03 -5.50
N LEU A 76 -1.47 -9.90 -6.24
CA LEU A 76 -2.57 -10.88 -6.20
C LEU A 76 -2.13 -12.26 -6.70
N PRO A 77 -1.45 -12.41 -7.86
CA PRO A 77 -0.92 -13.69 -8.29
C PRO A 77 0.09 -14.29 -7.32
N PHE A 78 1.00 -13.49 -6.78
CA PHE A 78 1.96 -13.95 -5.77
C PHE A 78 1.27 -14.46 -4.50
N THR A 79 0.30 -13.72 -3.98
CA THR A 79 -0.49 -14.12 -2.82
C THR A 79 -1.26 -15.41 -3.08
N ALA A 80 -1.87 -15.55 -4.26
CA ALA A 80 -2.57 -16.76 -4.66
C ALA A 80 -1.63 -17.97 -4.73
N LEU A 81 -0.46 -17.82 -5.34
CA LEU A 81 0.55 -18.87 -5.42
C LEU A 81 1.07 -19.26 -4.03
N LEU A 82 1.32 -18.29 -3.17
CA LEU A 82 1.76 -18.54 -1.81
C LEU A 82 0.71 -19.29 -0.98
N TYR A 83 -0.57 -18.89 -1.12
CA TYR A 83 -1.69 -19.58 -0.49
C TYR A 83 -1.81 -21.04 -0.99
N LEU A 84 -1.78 -21.24 -2.30
CA LEU A 84 -1.87 -22.56 -2.90
C LEU A 84 -0.69 -23.45 -2.46
N GLY A 85 0.52 -22.93 -2.54
CA GLY A 85 1.72 -23.65 -2.11
C GLY A 85 1.67 -24.05 -0.62
N ALA A 86 1.32 -23.12 0.24
CA ALA A 86 1.21 -23.38 1.68
C ALA A 86 0.08 -24.36 2.02
N SER A 87 -1.01 -24.39 1.24
CA SER A 87 -2.15 -25.28 1.47
C SER A 87 -1.83 -26.76 1.29
N TYR A 88 -0.74 -27.10 0.63
CA TYR A 88 -0.23 -28.49 0.56
C TYR A 88 0.42 -28.97 1.86
N ALA A 89 1.00 -28.05 2.63
CA ALA A 89 1.76 -28.39 3.83
C ALA A 89 0.98 -28.16 5.13
N VAL A 90 0.05 -27.22 5.14
CA VAL A 90 -0.70 -26.79 6.33
C VAL A 90 -2.19 -26.65 6.03
N SER A 91 -3.01 -26.50 7.08
CA SER A 91 -4.44 -26.25 6.91
C SER A 91 -4.70 -24.96 6.14
N LYS A 92 -5.86 -24.86 5.48
CA LYS A 92 -6.25 -23.65 4.71
C LYS A 92 -6.21 -22.36 5.54
N LYS A 93 -6.58 -22.46 6.82
CA LYS A 93 -6.51 -21.31 7.75
C LYS A 93 -5.06 -20.84 7.94
N HIS A 94 -4.13 -21.76 8.16
CA HIS A 94 -2.72 -21.42 8.31
C HIS A 94 -2.09 -20.98 6.98
N ALA A 95 -2.50 -21.59 5.87
CA ALA A 95 -2.08 -21.16 4.54
C ALA A 95 -2.50 -19.71 4.25
N ALA A 96 -3.71 -19.33 4.63
CA ALA A 96 -4.19 -17.95 4.52
C ALA A 96 -3.38 -16.97 5.39
N LEU A 97 -3.05 -17.37 6.62
CA LEU A 97 -2.17 -16.57 7.50
C LEU A 97 -0.78 -16.38 6.87
N ILE A 98 -0.17 -17.43 6.36
CA ILE A 98 1.14 -17.36 5.70
C ILE A 98 1.08 -16.47 4.47
N ALA A 99 0.06 -16.63 3.63
CA ALA A 99 -0.11 -15.82 2.43
C ALA A 99 -0.41 -14.34 2.73
N SER A 100 -0.94 -14.03 3.91
CA SER A 100 -1.21 -12.65 4.33
C SER A 100 0.04 -11.90 4.81
N ILE A 101 1.13 -12.59 5.16
CA ILE A 101 2.35 -11.97 5.71
C ILE A 101 2.91 -10.88 4.80
N PRO A 102 3.13 -11.10 3.49
CA PRO A 102 3.62 -10.04 2.61
C PRO A 102 2.69 -8.84 2.52
N LEU A 103 1.37 -9.06 2.57
CA LEU A 103 0.37 -7.99 2.55
C LEU A 103 0.43 -7.13 3.81
N TRP A 104 0.58 -7.76 4.98
CA TRP A 104 0.77 -7.05 6.24
C TRP A 104 2.08 -6.26 6.28
N TYR A 105 3.15 -6.81 5.72
CA TYR A 105 4.42 -6.10 5.59
C TYR A 105 4.27 -4.84 4.75
N ILE A 106 3.61 -4.94 3.59
CA ILE A 106 3.34 -3.79 2.71
C ILE A 106 2.47 -2.76 3.44
N ALA A 107 1.39 -3.21 4.09
CA ALA A 107 0.51 -2.32 4.84
C ALA A 107 1.29 -1.54 5.93
N TRP A 108 2.09 -2.22 6.70
CA TRP A 108 2.89 -1.62 7.76
C TRP A 108 3.91 -0.61 7.22
N HIS A 109 4.63 -1.00 6.18
CA HIS A 109 5.59 -0.14 5.52
C HIS A 109 4.93 1.13 4.95
N SER A 110 3.84 0.97 4.21
CA SER A 110 3.14 2.10 3.57
C SER A 110 2.49 3.03 4.59
N PHE A 111 1.94 2.50 5.68
CA PHE A 111 1.46 3.34 6.79
C PHE A 111 2.60 4.13 7.44
N GLY A 112 3.75 3.52 7.67
CA GLY A 112 4.93 4.20 8.20
C GLY A 112 5.39 5.35 7.32
N VAL A 113 5.45 5.12 6.01
CA VAL A 113 5.81 6.16 5.02
C VAL A 113 4.76 7.27 5.00
N ALA A 114 3.47 6.93 4.98
CA ALA A 114 2.39 7.90 4.99
C ALA A 114 2.43 8.79 6.25
N LEU A 115 2.61 8.20 7.42
CA LEU A 115 2.75 8.94 8.68
C LEU A 115 3.96 9.88 8.64
N GLY A 116 5.10 9.41 8.14
CA GLY A 116 6.29 10.24 7.98
C GLY A 116 6.05 11.41 7.02
N ASN A 117 5.39 11.18 5.90
CA ASN A 117 5.07 12.21 4.93
C ASN A 117 4.11 13.26 5.51
N PHE A 118 3.05 12.81 6.21
CA PHE A 118 2.11 13.75 6.87
C PHE A 118 2.79 14.54 7.97
N ALA A 119 3.61 13.91 8.81
CA ALA A 119 4.35 14.59 9.86
C ALA A 119 5.32 15.64 9.30
N LEU A 120 6.05 15.29 8.24
CA LEU A 120 6.95 16.20 7.55
C LEU A 120 6.19 17.38 6.94
N THR A 121 5.08 17.12 6.25
CA THR A 121 4.23 18.15 5.65
C THR A 121 3.66 19.08 6.72
N ALA A 122 3.15 18.54 7.82
CA ALA A 122 2.64 19.33 8.94
C ALA A 122 3.74 20.20 9.57
N PHE A 123 4.93 19.64 9.77
CA PHE A 123 6.07 20.38 10.27
C PHE A 123 6.42 21.57 9.39
N PHE A 124 6.55 21.36 8.07
CA PHE A 124 6.83 22.43 7.14
C PHE A 124 5.69 23.45 7.03
N ALA A 125 4.45 22.99 7.01
CA ALA A 125 3.30 23.88 6.93
C ALA A 125 3.18 24.80 8.17
N VAL A 126 3.45 24.29 9.35
CA VAL A 126 3.35 25.04 10.61
C VAL A 126 4.60 25.89 10.85
N TRP A 127 5.77 25.33 10.67
CA TRP A 127 7.04 25.98 11.00
C TRP A 127 7.48 27.01 9.96
N LEU A 128 7.43 26.66 8.69
CA LEU A 128 7.87 27.58 7.64
C LEU A 128 6.87 28.70 7.40
N LYS A 129 5.57 28.43 7.46
CA LYS A 129 4.56 29.51 7.42
C LYS A 129 4.67 30.46 8.62
N GLY A 130 4.91 29.91 9.81
CA GLY A 130 5.10 30.73 11.00
C GLY A 130 6.37 31.58 10.98
N THR A 131 7.37 31.24 10.16
CA THR A 131 8.64 31.96 10.07
C THR A 131 8.66 33.01 8.95
N TYR A 132 7.86 32.81 7.89
CA TYR A 132 7.83 33.70 6.70
C TYR A 132 6.56 34.57 6.58
N PHE A 133 5.61 34.38 7.46
CA PHE A 133 4.36 35.14 7.55
C PHE A 133 4.13 35.64 8.98
#